data_1f7ac509e70aacc047b5f2c575cca250
#
_entry.id   1f7ac509e70aacc047b5f2c575cca250
#
_cell.length_a   1.000
_cell.length_b   1.000
_cell.length_c   1.000
_cell.angle_alpha   90.00
_cell.angle_beta   90.00
_cell.angle_gamma   90.00
#
_symmetry.space_group_name_H-M   'P 1'
#
loop_
_entity.id
_entity.type
_entity.pdbx_description
1 polymer ?
#
loop_
_entity_poly.entity_id
_entity_poly.type
_entity_poly.pdbx_seq_one_letter_code
_entity_poly.pdbx_strand_id
1 'polypeptide(L)'
;MKIRNVLVIPFLLLVLTAVSCGNSKSRNDRTETVDKEVIKAPEFNADSAYQYIQVQADFGPRVPNTQAHKECGEYLAGQLEKFGAKVYNQYADLIAYDGTILKSRNIIGAYKPESKKRILLCAHWDSRPYADNDPDPKNHHTPILGVNDGASGV
;
A
#
# COMPACT_ATOMS: atom_id res chain seq x y z
N MET A 1 24.60 67.70 -15.26
CA MET A 1 23.68 67.20 -16.30
C MET A 1 23.43 65.70 -16.12
N LYS A 2 22.20 65.17 -16.04
CA LYS A 2 21.73 63.77 -16.01
C LYS A 2 21.32 63.19 -14.64
N ILE A 3 20.50 63.88 -13.87
CA ILE A 3 19.75 63.27 -12.77
C ILE A 3 18.21 63.18 -13.09
N ARG A 4 17.80 63.60 -14.29
CA ARG A 4 16.37 63.61 -14.66
C ARG A 4 15.79 62.30 -15.15
N ASN A 5 16.65 61.31 -15.53
CA ASN A 5 16.18 60.05 -16.09
C ASN A 5 16.07 58.90 -15.09
N VAL A 6 16.60 59.05 -13.89
CA VAL A 6 16.58 57.99 -12.85
C VAL A 6 15.24 57.94 -12.10
N LEU A 7 14.50 59.08 -12.07
CA LEU A 7 13.23 59.19 -11.33
C LEU A 7 12.00 58.76 -12.15
N VAL A 8 12.13 58.72 -13.48
CA VAL A 8 11.01 58.38 -14.38
C VAL A 8 10.80 56.87 -14.47
N ILE A 9 11.90 56.05 -14.37
CA ILE A 9 11.83 54.61 -14.49
C ILE A 9 11.09 53.94 -13.33
N PRO A 10 11.34 54.30 -12.05
CA PRO A 10 10.59 53.66 -10.93
C PRO A 10 9.12 54.08 -10.90
N PHE A 11 8.77 55.32 -11.40
CA PHE A 11 7.39 55.78 -11.47
C PHE A 11 6.61 55.03 -12.57
N LEU A 12 7.26 54.70 -13.69
CA LEU A 12 6.65 53.89 -14.76
C LEU A 12 6.43 52.44 -14.32
N LEU A 13 7.33 51.89 -13.50
CA LEU A 13 7.18 50.56 -12.95
C LEU A 13 6.03 50.46 -11.93
N LEU A 14 5.81 51.55 -11.16
CA LEU A 14 4.74 51.59 -10.15
C LEU A 14 3.35 51.69 -10.80
N VAL A 15 3.24 52.30 -11.96
CA VAL A 15 1.97 52.40 -12.70
C VAL A 15 1.61 51.08 -13.39
N LEU A 16 2.60 50.25 -13.77
CA LEU A 16 2.37 48.97 -14.40
C LEU A 16 1.85 47.90 -13.41
N THR A 17 2.09 48.04 -12.09
CA THR A 17 1.58 47.08 -11.08
C THR A 17 0.14 47.41 -10.67
N ALA A 18 -0.41 48.57 -10.95
CA ALA A 18 -1.77 48.95 -10.56
C ALA A 18 -2.86 48.52 -11.55
N VAL A 19 -2.51 47.96 -12.71
CA VAL A 19 -3.49 47.52 -13.74
C VAL A 19 -3.80 46.04 -13.68
N SER A 20 -3.20 45.28 -12.76
CA SER A 20 -3.40 43.83 -12.64
C SER A 20 -4.54 43.43 -11.71
N CYS A 21 -5.39 44.32 -11.25
CA CYS A 21 -6.57 43.98 -10.46
C CYS A 21 -7.84 44.48 -11.17
N GLY A 22 -8.37 43.65 -12.05
CA GLY A 22 -9.66 43.97 -12.65
C GLY A 22 -10.10 42.99 -13.72
N ASN A 23 -10.59 41.86 -13.35
CA ASN A 23 -11.79 41.22 -13.88
C ASN A 23 -11.86 39.76 -13.42
N SER A 24 -12.16 39.54 -12.15
CA SER A 24 -12.74 38.26 -11.74
C SER A 24 -14.15 38.20 -12.35
N LYS A 25 -14.25 37.69 -13.57
CA LYS A 25 -15.51 37.08 -14.01
C LYS A 25 -15.83 36.00 -13.01
N SER A 26 -16.81 36.25 -12.16
CA SER A 26 -17.52 35.22 -11.41
C SER A 26 -17.88 34.12 -12.41
N ARG A 27 -17.07 33.05 -12.45
CA ARG A 27 -17.52 31.80 -12.96
C ARG A 27 -18.66 31.41 -12.03
N ASN A 28 -19.88 31.54 -12.52
CA ASN A 28 -20.98 30.74 -11.99
C ASN A 28 -20.49 29.29 -12.09
N ASP A 29 -19.90 28.84 -11.00
CA ASP A 29 -19.66 27.43 -10.73
C ASP A 29 -21.08 26.85 -10.59
N ARG A 30 -21.66 26.45 -11.74
CA ARG A 30 -22.75 25.50 -11.74
C ARG A 30 -22.11 24.26 -11.13
N THR A 31 -22.17 24.19 -9.84
CA THR A 31 -22.00 22.93 -9.13
C THR A 31 -23.15 22.07 -9.62
N GLU A 32 -22.92 21.36 -10.72
CA GLU A 32 -23.72 20.14 -10.99
C GLU A 32 -23.50 19.29 -9.74
N THR A 33 -24.45 19.32 -8.85
CA THR A 33 -24.61 18.32 -7.82
C THR A 33 -24.90 17.02 -8.56
N VAL A 34 -23.84 16.39 -9.07
CA VAL A 34 -23.92 14.98 -9.39
C VAL A 34 -24.23 14.34 -8.05
N ASP A 35 -25.47 13.92 -7.87
CA ASP A 35 -25.89 13.02 -6.80
C ASP A 35 -24.92 11.84 -6.85
N LYS A 36 -23.84 11.91 -6.10
CA LYS A 36 -22.93 10.79 -5.92
C LYS A 36 -23.75 9.77 -5.14
N GLU A 37 -24.21 8.77 -5.85
CA GLU A 37 -24.79 7.58 -5.23
C GLU A 37 -23.82 7.19 -4.09
N VAL A 38 -24.29 7.31 -2.85
CA VAL A 38 -23.51 6.97 -1.67
C VAL A 38 -23.40 5.45 -1.67
N ILE A 39 -22.28 4.95 -2.19
CA ILE A 39 -22.00 3.52 -2.16
C ILE A 39 -21.85 3.13 -0.69
N LYS A 40 -22.86 2.43 -0.17
CA LYS A 40 -22.83 1.89 1.18
C LYS A 40 -21.79 0.76 1.23
N ALA A 41 -20.72 0.95 2.01
CA ALA A 41 -19.74 -0.11 2.23
C ALA A 41 -20.41 -1.32 2.91
N PRO A 42 -19.98 -2.55 2.60
CA PRO A 42 -20.41 -3.73 3.34
C PRO A 42 -20.05 -3.59 4.82
N GLU A 43 -20.81 -4.25 5.68
CA GLU A 43 -20.47 -4.34 7.10
C GLU A 43 -19.20 -5.17 7.28
N PHE A 44 -18.25 -4.66 8.10
CA PHE A 44 -17.03 -5.37 8.40
C PHE A 44 -17.29 -6.51 9.38
N ASN A 45 -16.85 -7.73 9.02
CA ASN A 45 -16.97 -8.90 9.87
C ASN A 45 -15.65 -9.17 10.59
N ALA A 46 -15.56 -8.69 11.84
CA ALA A 46 -14.36 -8.80 12.67
C ALA A 46 -14.01 -10.25 13.02
N ASP A 47 -15.00 -11.11 13.26
CA ASP A 47 -14.79 -12.51 13.61
C ASP A 47 -14.15 -13.27 12.43
N SER A 48 -14.64 -13.05 11.22
CA SER A 48 -14.04 -13.63 10.02
C SER A 48 -12.61 -13.14 9.80
N ALA A 49 -12.36 -11.84 9.97
CA ALA A 49 -11.01 -11.27 9.85
C ALA A 49 -10.06 -11.91 10.87
N TYR A 50 -10.48 -12.04 12.12
CA TYR A 50 -9.70 -12.71 13.16
C TYR A 50 -9.40 -14.17 12.81
N GLN A 51 -10.40 -14.91 12.31
CA GLN A 51 -10.22 -16.31 11.89
C GLN A 51 -9.18 -16.45 10.77
N TYR A 52 -9.15 -15.54 9.79
CA TYR A 52 -8.12 -15.59 8.73
C TYR A 52 -6.71 -15.35 9.28
N ILE A 53 -6.55 -14.49 10.27
CA ILE A 53 -5.28 -14.27 10.96
C ILE A 53 -4.89 -15.52 11.75
N GLN A 54 -5.83 -16.11 12.48
CA GLN A 54 -5.59 -17.30 13.28
C GLN A 54 -5.13 -18.48 12.42
N VAL A 55 -5.79 -18.74 11.30
CA VAL A 55 -5.39 -19.83 10.37
C VAL A 55 -3.97 -19.61 9.85
N GLN A 56 -3.58 -18.37 9.53
CA GLN A 56 -2.21 -18.09 9.13
C GLN A 56 -1.20 -18.35 10.26
N ALA A 57 -1.56 -18.00 11.50
CA ALA A 57 -0.75 -18.26 12.69
C ALA A 57 -0.61 -19.76 12.97
N ASP A 58 -1.65 -20.55 12.74
CA ASP A 58 -1.69 -22.00 13.01
C ASP A 58 -0.73 -22.79 12.10
N PHE A 59 -0.34 -22.27 10.93
CA PHE A 59 0.76 -22.85 10.14
C PHE A 59 2.12 -22.75 10.85
N GLY A 60 2.25 -21.91 11.86
CA GLY A 60 3.50 -21.58 12.53
C GLY A 60 4.30 -20.47 11.83
N PRO A 61 5.60 -20.32 12.15
CA PRO A 61 6.46 -19.33 11.51
C PRO A 61 6.59 -19.57 10.00
N ARG A 62 6.10 -18.60 9.23
CA ARG A 62 6.06 -18.68 7.75
C ARG A 62 7.36 -18.15 7.13
N VAL A 63 8.48 -18.63 7.66
CA VAL A 63 9.80 -18.27 7.16
C VAL A 63 10.01 -18.84 5.76
N PRO A 64 10.51 -18.08 4.77
CA PRO A 64 10.83 -18.61 3.45
C PRO A 64 11.65 -19.90 3.51
N ASN A 65 11.44 -20.83 2.58
CA ASN A 65 12.02 -22.18 2.51
C ASN A 65 11.43 -23.21 3.50
N THR A 66 10.49 -22.84 4.38
CA THR A 66 9.85 -23.77 5.31
C THR A 66 8.57 -24.36 4.73
N GLN A 67 8.14 -25.48 5.29
CA GLN A 67 6.85 -26.10 4.93
C GLN A 67 5.68 -25.19 5.31
N ALA A 68 5.74 -24.52 6.48
CA ALA A 68 4.74 -23.53 6.92
C ALA A 68 4.54 -22.40 5.91
N HIS A 69 5.66 -21.87 5.35
CA HIS A 69 5.61 -20.87 4.29
C HIS A 69 4.90 -21.40 3.04
N LYS A 70 5.23 -22.61 2.59
CA LYS A 70 4.60 -23.22 1.43
C LYS A 70 3.10 -23.41 1.62
N GLU A 71 2.70 -24.04 2.74
CA GLU A 71 1.30 -24.37 3.03
C GLU A 71 0.44 -23.11 3.24
N CYS A 72 0.95 -22.12 3.96
CA CYS A 72 0.26 -20.84 4.11
C CYS A 72 0.09 -20.14 2.74
N GLY A 73 1.11 -20.18 1.88
CA GLY A 73 1.01 -19.61 0.54
C GLY A 73 -0.05 -20.31 -0.32
N GLU A 74 -0.21 -21.63 -0.23
CA GLU A 74 -1.29 -22.37 -0.91
C GLU A 74 -2.66 -21.96 -0.35
N TYR A 75 -2.78 -21.85 0.97
CA TYR A 75 -3.99 -21.40 1.63
C TYR A 75 -4.42 -20.00 1.16
N LEU A 76 -3.50 -19.03 1.16
CA LEU A 76 -3.78 -17.66 0.75
C LEU A 76 -4.22 -17.58 -0.72
N ALA A 77 -3.54 -18.29 -1.62
CA ALA A 77 -3.92 -18.37 -3.02
C ALA A 77 -5.33 -18.94 -3.17
N GLY A 78 -5.65 -20.03 -2.47
CA GLY A 78 -6.97 -20.65 -2.48
C GLY A 78 -8.07 -19.75 -1.90
N GLN A 79 -7.79 -18.94 -0.86
CA GLN A 79 -8.77 -17.98 -0.35
C GLN A 79 -9.06 -16.87 -1.37
N LEU A 80 -8.05 -16.33 -2.03
CA LEU A 80 -8.24 -15.34 -3.09
C LEU A 80 -9.09 -15.88 -4.23
N GLU A 81 -8.85 -17.11 -4.67
CA GLU A 81 -9.67 -17.79 -5.69
C GLU A 81 -11.11 -17.99 -5.21
N LYS A 82 -11.30 -18.46 -3.98
CA LYS A 82 -12.62 -18.65 -3.36
C LYS A 82 -13.43 -17.34 -3.32
N PHE A 83 -12.76 -16.20 -3.14
CA PHE A 83 -13.38 -14.87 -3.20
C PHE A 83 -13.49 -14.29 -4.61
N GLY A 84 -13.22 -15.08 -5.64
CA GLY A 84 -13.43 -14.72 -7.04
C GLY A 84 -12.32 -13.89 -7.68
N ALA A 85 -11.14 -13.85 -7.07
CA ALA A 85 -9.98 -13.25 -7.70
C ALA A 85 -9.39 -14.19 -8.78
N LYS A 86 -8.89 -13.60 -9.86
CA LYS A 86 -7.96 -14.30 -10.74
C LYS A 86 -6.58 -14.28 -10.08
N VAL A 87 -6.07 -15.46 -9.70
CA VAL A 87 -4.82 -15.58 -8.94
C VAL A 87 -3.65 -15.86 -9.85
N TYR A 88 -2.55 -15.16 -9.58
CA TYR A 88 -1.25 -15.36 -10.22
C TYR A 88 -0.21 -15.58 -9.14
N ASN A 89 0.60 -16.62 -9.30
CA ASN A 89 1.73 -16.91 -8.42
C ASN A 89 3.02 -16.54 -9.15
N GLN A 90 3.79 -15.65 -8.55
CA GLN A 90 5.10 -15.24 -9.05
C GLN A 90 6.17 -15.79 -8.11
N TYR A 91 6.97 -16.72 -8.60
CA TYR A 91 8.08 -17.33 -7.87
C TYR A 91 9.41 -16.71 -8.28
N ALA A 92 10.29 -16.51 -7.32
CA ALA A 92 11.64 -16.06 -7.57
C ALA A 92 12.62 -16.63 -6.52
N ASP A 93 13.85 -16.86 -6.93
CA ASP A 93 14.96 -17.14 -6.04
C ASP A 93 15.66 -15.83 -5.70
N LEU A 94 15.60 -15.43 -4.44
CA LEU A 94 16.22 -14.20 -3.95
C LEU A 94 17.43 -14.56 -3.09
N ILE A 95 18.49 -13.79 -3.20
CA ILE A 95 19.68 -14.00 -2.39
C ILE A 95 19.59 -13.08 -1.17
N ALA A 96 19.55 -13.68 0.03
CA ALA A 96 19.61 -12.96 1.29
C ALA A 96 21.03 -12.40 1.54
N TYR A 97 21.15 -11.51 2.53
CA TYR A 97 22.43 -10.86 2.86
C TYR A 97 23.55 -11.82 3.25
N ASP A 98 23.21 -13.00 3.77
CA ASP A 98 24.12 -14.07 4.17
C ASP A 98 24.41 -15.10 3.04
N GLY A 99 23.88 -14.85 1.84
CA GLY A 99 24.00 -15.73 0.68
C GLY A 99 22.96 -16.84 0.60
N THR A 100 22.04 -16.94 1.56
CA THR A 100 20.96 -17.93 1.54
C THR A 100 20.01 -17.65 0.35
N ILE A 101 19.68 -18.69 -0.41
CA ILE A 101 18.69 -18.58 -1.49
C ILE A 101 17.28 -18.75 -0.87
N LEU A 102 16.49 -17.68 -0.94
CA LEU A 102 15.11 -17.67 -0.48
C LEU A 102 14.17 -18.00 -1.65
N LYS A 103 13.40 -19.06 -1.52
CA LYS A 103 12.32 -19.41 -2.47
C LYS A 103 11.11 -18.51 -2.19
N SER A 104 11.09 -17.34 -2.82
CA SER A 104 10.03 -16.36 -2.60
C SER A 104 8.81 -16.64 -3.48
N ARG A 105 7.64 -16.19 -3.02
CA ARG A 105 6.37 -16.28 -3.73
C ARG A 105 5.56 -15.01 -3.49
N ASN A 106 5.27 -14.28 -4.56
CA ASN A 106 4.23 -13.25 -4.54
C ASN A 106 2.91 -13.88 -5.01
N ILE A 107 1.85 -13.63 -4.25
CA ILE A 107 0.50 -14.10 -4.57
C ILE A 107 -0.30 -12.86 -4.98
N ILE A 108 -0.76 -12.83 -6.21
CA ILE A 108 -1.44 -11.66 -6.78
C ILE A 108 -2.88 -12.06 -7.08
N GLY A 109 -3.83 -11.50 -6.35
CA GLY A 109 -5.26 -11.64 -6.63
C GLY A 109 -5.78 -10.44 -7.41
N ALA A 110 -6.32 -10.67 -8.60
CA ALA A 110 -6.85 -9.61 -9.44
C ALA A 110 -8.38 -9.72 -9.55
N TYR A 111 -9.08 -8.71 -9.03
CA TYR A 111 -10.52 -8.53 -9.22
C TYR A 111 -10.78 -7.65 -10.43
N LYS A 112 -11.69 -8.03 -11.31
CA LYS A 112 -12.04 -7.30 -12.55
C LYS A 112 -10.78 -6.86 -13.31
N PRO A 113 -9.93 -7.81 -13.75
CA PRO A 113 -8.63 -7.51 -14.35
C PRO A 113 -8.71 -6.63 -15.61
N GLU A 114 -9.88 -6.58 -16.27
CA GLU A 114 -10.20 -5.76 -17.43
C GLU A 114 -10.43 -4.27 -17.10
N SER A 115 -10.62 -3.93 -15.81
CA SER A 115 -10.89 -2.55 -15.38
C SER A 115 -9.66 -1.65 -15.61
N LYS A 116 -9.88 -0.46 -16.20
CA LYS A 116 -8.84 0.54 -16.42
C LYS A 116 -8.46 1.30 -15.14
N LYS A 117 -9.41 1.41 -14.19
CA LYS A 117 -9.18 2.04 -12.88
C LYS A 117 -8.88 0.94 -11.88
N ARG A 118 -7.69 0.96 -11.31
CA ARG A 118 -7.20 -0.10 -10.42
C ARG A 118 -6.57 0.50 -9.17
N ILE A 119 -6.70 -0.24 -8.07
CA ILE A 119 -6.03 0.02 -6.80
C ILE A 119 -5.16 -1.21 -6.51
N LEU A 120 -3.95 -0.99 -6.07
CA LEU A 120 -3.07 -2.04 -5.57
C LEU A 120 -3.03 -1.97 -4.04
N LEU A 121 -3.37 -3.08 -3.39
CA LEU A 121 -3.16 -3.30 -1.96
C LEU A 121 -2.05 -4.33 -1.81
N CYS A 122 -1.14 -4.11 -0.89
CA CYS A 122 0.00 -5.01 -0.66
C CYS A 122 0.16 -5.25 0.83
N ALA A 123 0.47 -6.50 1.17
CA ALA A 123 0.91 -6.92 2.49
C ALA A 123 1.92 -8.06 2.33
N HIS A 124 2.88 -8.19 3.27
CA HIS A 124 3.69 -9.40 3.32
C HIS A 124 3.00 -10.45 4.20
N TRP A 125 3.25 -11.71 3.93
CA TRP A 125 2.65 -12.84 4.63
C TRP A 125 3.67 -13.77 5.26
N ASP A 126 4.94 -13.63 4.89
CA ASP A 126 6.06 -14.33 5.50
C ASP A 126 6.41 -13.77 6.88
N SER A 127 7.21 -14.52 7.64
CA SER A 127 7.72 -14.10 8.94
C SER A 127 9.23 -14.18 9.00
N ARG A 128 9.83 -13.42 9.94
CA ARG A 128 11.29 -13.40 10.10
C ARG A 128 11.82 -14.70 10.71
N PRO A 129 13.02 -15.14 10.29
CA PRO A 129 13.64 -16.35 10.81
C PRO A 129 14.19 -16.17 12.24
N TYR A 130 14.30 -14.93 12.73
CA TYR A 130 14.94 -14.62 14.00
C TYR A 130 14.13 -13.61 14.80
N ALA A 131 13.98 -13.87 16.11
CA ALA A 131 13.42 -12.94 17.09
C ALA A 131 14.51 -12.00 17.65
N ASP A 132 15.25 -11.36 16.76
CA ASP A 132 16.42 -10.53 17.05
C ASP A 132 16.15 -9.29 17.92
N ASN A 133 14.87 -8.91 18.06
CA ASN A 133 14.41 -7.85 18.95
C ASN A 133 13.73 -8.35 20.23
N ASP A 134 13.78 -9.67 20.50
CA ASP A 134 13.22 -10.23 21.73
C ASP A 134 14.04 -9.74 22.94
N PRO A 135 13.39 -9.34 24.06
CA PRO A 135 14.10 -8.93 25.27
C PRO A 135 14.98 -10.03 25.87
N ASP A 136 14.66 -11.31 25.68
CA ASP A 136 15.51 -12.44 26.07
C ASP A 136 16.42 -12.87 24.91
N PRO A 137 17.75 -12.68 25.01
CA PRO A 137 18.70 -13.08 23.97
C PRO A 137 18.66 -14.56 23.59
N LYS A 138 18.14 -15.42 24.46
CA LYS A 138 17.97 -16.87 24.16
C LYS A 138 17.02 -17.11 23.00
N ASN A 139 16.09 -16.19 22.76
CA ASN A 139 15.10 -16.28 21.70
C ASN A 139 15.62 -15.75 20.35
N HIS A 140 16.73 -15.05 20.32
CA HIS A 140 17.21 -14.34 19.11
C HIS A 140 17.40 -15.24 17.88
N HIS A 141 17.63 -16.53 18.09
CA HIS A 141 17.80 -17.53 17.01
C HIS A 141 16.54 -18.35 16.73
N THR A 142 15.41 -17.97 17.32
CA THR A 142 14.11 -18.63 17.05
C THR A 142 13.31 -17.82 16.06
N PRO A 143 12.52 -18.46 15.17
CA PRO A 143 11.67 -17.74 14.25
C PRO A 143 10.48 -17.10 14.97
N ILE A 144 10.02 -15.94 14.48
CA ILE A 144 8.83 -15.28 15.01
C ILE A 144 7.56 -15.84 14.38
N LEU A 145 6.46 -15.88 15.15
CA LEU A 145 5.16 -16.29 14.62
C LEU A 145 4.58 -15.28 13.62
N GLY A 146 4.90 -14.00 13.76
CA GLY A 146 4.53 -12.97 12.79
C GLY A 146 3.01 -12.76 12.64
N VAL A 147 2.27 -12.76 13.74
CA VAL A 147 0.79 -12.61 13.70
C VAL A 147 0.41 -11.19 13.30
N ASN A 148 1.03 -10.18 13.94
CA ASN A 148 0.81 -8.79 13.59
C ASN A 148 1.74 -8.33 12.45
N ASP A 149 2.91 -8.95 12.34
CA ASP A 149 3.96 -8.69 11.33
C ASP A 149 4.16 -9.95 10.49
N GLY A 150 3.39 -10.19 9.50
CA GLY A 150 2.52 -9.62 8.51
C GLY A 150 1.14 -10.28 8.39
N ALA A 151 0.74 -11.40 9.15
CA ALA A 151 -0.52 -12.08 8.91
C ALA A 151 -1.75 -11.16 9.04
N SER A 152 -1.72 -10.16 9.93
CA SER A 152 -2.83 -9.21 10.11
C SER A 152 -2.96 -8.19 8.96
N GLY A 153 -1.97 -8.08 8.09
CA GLY A 153 -2.02 -7.21 6.92
C GLY A 153 -2.64 -7.87 5.69
N VAL A 154 -2.80 -9.19 5.72
CA VAL A 154 -3.36 -10.00 4.65
C VAL A 154 -4.84 -10.23 4.89
#